data_e16afb70d0c1e1072a9ae952e1412fc6
#
_entry.id   e16afb70d0c1e1072a9ae952e1412fc6
#
_cell.length_a   1.000
_cell.length_b   1.000
_cell.length_c   1.000
_cell.angle_alpha   90.00
_cell.angle_beta   90.00
_cell.angle_gamma   90.00
#
_symmetry.space_group_name_H-M   'P 1'
#
loop_
_entity.id
_entity.type
_entity.pdbx_description
1 polymer ?
#
loop_
_entity_poly.entity_id
_entity_poly.type
_entity_poly.pdbx_seq_one_letter_code
_entity_poly.pdbx_strand_id
1 'polypeptide(L)'
;LATAFFTAFLLANREFKKNGLSIELAWDLHFLALFGGLVGSKLMFVIEEFDVFLASPLDALFGGAGFSVLGGYLLAFILCWHRLRKEKTPFFVFADVYSPALAWGYAIGRLGCIMAGDGCYGLPTKLPWGMNFPNGIVSTLSEKNSMLTALFRKMFPGEDIPADITVHPTPLYESISSLILLAVLMNKKWRIGKGQRSAFFLIWFGGSRFFVEFIRLNPKVFMGLSSSQLTAIAFVIAGVVIAMTANKREEYVSELATETSDSQEAQEAQKAVDVQQNKDSQPALGKKKFKKKKR
;
A
#
# COMPACT_ATOMS: atom_id res chain seq x y z
N LEU A 1 9.59 9.04 -5.57
CA LEU A 1 8.19 8.65 -5.36
C LEU A 1 7.57 8.02 -6.62
N ALA A 2 7.65 8.65 -7.79
CA ALA A 2 7.09 8.11 -9.04
C ALA A 2 7.62 6.70 -9.36
N THR A 3 8.92 6.47 -9.23
CA THR A 3 9.54 5.15 -9.42
C THR A 3 9.00 4.11 -8.46
N ALA A 4 8.85 4.47 -7.17
CA ALA A 4 8.29 3.57 -6.15
C ALA A 4 6.85 3.18 -6.51
N PHE A 5 6.03 4.16 -6.90
CA PHE A 5 4.64 3.95 -7.28
C PHE A 5 4.53 3.07 -8.54
N PHE A 6 5.28 3.38 -9.59
CA PHE A 6 5.26 2.63 -10.84
C PHE A 6 5.73 1.17 -10.66
N THR A 7 6.83 0.96 -9.95
CA THR A 7 7.35 -0.40 -9.74
C THR A 7 6.46 -1.22 -8.79
N ALA A 8 5.83 -0.58 -7.79
CA ALA A 8 4.82 -1.22 -6.95
C ALA A 8 3.59 -1.64 -7.77
N PHE A 9 3.17 -0.81 -8.72
CA PHE A 9 2.09 -1.13 -9.65
C PHE A 9 2.42 -2.35 -10.52
N LEU A 10 3.64 -2.44 -11.07
CA LEU A 10 4.06 -3.61 -11.86
C LEU A 10 4.00 -4.90 -11.01
N LEU A 11 4.44 -4.82 -9.75
CA LEU A 11 4.37 -5.95 -8.83
C LEU A 11 2.93 -6.31 -8.48
N ALA A 12 2.06 -5.31 -8.23
CA ALA A 12 0.64 -5.52 -8.00
C ALA A 12 -0.02 -6.25 -9.18
N ASN A 13 0.20 -5.80 -10.41
CA ASN A 13 -0.33 -6.45 -11.61
C ASN A 13 0.11 -7.92 -11.73
N ARG A 14 1.38 -8.20 -11.42
CA ARG A 14 1.90 -9.57 -11.41
C ARG A 14 1.17 -10.43 -10.38
N GLU A 15 0.97 -9.92 -9.16
CA GLU A 15 0.28 -10.65 -8.10
C GLU A 15 -1.22 -10.82 -8.41
N PHE A 16 -1.88 -9.82 -8.98
CA PHE A 16 -3.28 -9.91 -9.43
C PHE A 16 -3.44 -11.02 -10.47
N LYS A 17 -2.63 -10.99 -11.55
CA LYS A 17 -2.64 -12.02 -12.60
C LYS A 17 -2.40 -13.41 -12.04
N LYS A 18 -1.43 -13.57 -11.13
CA LYS A 18 -1.09 -14.85 -10.50
C LYS A 18 -2.23 -15.42 -9.66
N ASN A 19 -3.07 -14.57 -9.08
CA ASN A 19 -4.19 -14.98 -8.23
C ASN A 19 -5.54 -14.91 -8.96
N GLY A 20 -5.56 -14.86 -10.29
CA GLY A 20 -6.78 -14.89 -11.10
C GLY A 20 -7.65 -13.63 -11.03
N LEU A 21 -7.11 -12.52 -10.49
CA LEU A 21 -7.83 -11.24 -10.44
C LEU A 21 -7.62 -10.44 -11.73
N SER A 22 -8.62 -9.63 -12.08
CA SER A 22 -8.58 -8.75 -13.25
C SER A 22 -7.45 -7.74 -13.16
N ILE A 23 -6.68 -7.59 -14.25
CA ILE A 23 -5.65 -6.54 -14.37
C ILE A 23 -6.32 -5.16 -14.43
N GLU A 24 -7.50 -5.05 -15.02
CA GLU A 24 -8.27 -3.79 -15.07
C GLU A 24 -8.63 -3.31 -13.66
N LEU A 25 -9.05 -4.24 -12.78
CA LEU A 25 -9.27 -3.93 -11.37
C LEU A 25 -7.99 -3.44 -10.68
N ALA A 26 -6.82 -4.05 -10.99
CA ALA A 26 -5.55 -3.57 -10.45
C ALA A 26 -5.23 -2.14 -10.88
N TRP A 27 -5.48 -1.80 -12.15
CA TRP A 27 -5.32 -0.43 -12.68
C TRP A 27 -6.23 0.56 -11.95
N ASP A 28 -7.52 0.24 -11.85
CA ASP A 28 -8.50 1.10 -11.19
C ASP A 28 -8.12 1.37 -9.73
N LEU A 29 -7.80 0.31 -8.98
CA LEU A 29 -7.45 0.44 -7.57
C LEU A 29 -6.16 1.24 -7.36
N HIS A 30 -5.17 1.06 -8.24
CA HIS A 30 -3.91 1.78 -8.15
C HIS A 30 -4.11 3.26 -8.46
N PHE A 31 -4.88 3.57 -9.52
CA PHE A 31 -5.24 4.94 -9.86
C PHE A 31 -6.08 5.61 -8.77
N LEU A 32 -7.07 4.91 -8.22
CA LEU A 32 -7.90 5.42 -7.13
C LEU A 32 -7.11 5.63 -5.83
N ALA A 33 -6.12 4.77 -5.55
CA ALA A 33 -5.22 4.96 -4.42
C ALA A 33 -4.32 6.20 -4.61
N LEU A 34 -3.80 6.43 -5.81
CA LEU A 34 -3.03 7.63 -6.13
C LEU A 34 -3.88 8.89 -6.02
N PHE A 35 -5.02 8.90 -6.69
CA PHE A 35 -5.94 10.04 -6.70
C PHE A 35 -6.46 10.33 -5.28
N GLY A 36 -6.95 9.32 -4.59
CA GLY A 36 -7.43 9.44 -3.21
C GLY A 36 -6.33 9.88 -2.24
N GLY A 37 -5.11 9.36 -2.45
CA GLY A 37 -3.93 9.75 -1.68
C GLY A 37 -3.60 11.25 -1.83
N LEU A 38 -3.52 11.73 -3.05
CA LEU A 38 -3.20 13.13 -3.35
C LEU A 38 -4.33 14.09 -2.92
N VAL A 39 -5.54 13.82 -3.37
CA VAL A 39 -6.70 14.69 -3.10
C VAL A 39 -7.07 14.66 -1.62
N GLY A 40 -7.12 13.47 -1.02
CA GLY A 40 -7.45 13.31 0.39
C GLY A 40 -6.44 14.00 1.31
N SER A 41 -5.15 13.91 0.98
CA SER A 41 -4.10 14.59 1.75
C SER A 41 -4.25 16.11 1.71
N LYS A 42 -4.59 16.67 0.57
CA LYS A 42 -4.83 18.11 0.41
C LYS A 42 -6.10 18.57 1.10
N LEU A 43 -7.19 17.82 0.94
CA LEU A 43 -8.46 18.14 1.60
C LEU A 43 -8.34 18.17 3.12
N MET A 44 -7.67 17.14 3.68
CA MET A 44 -7.47 17.08 5.13
C MET A 44 -6.55 18.17 5.63
N PHE A 45 -5.48 18.49 4.89
CA PHE A 45 -4.60 19.64 5.21
C PHE A 45 -5.37 20.95 5.27
N VAL A 46 -6.27 21.20 4.32
CA VAL A 46 -7.14 22.41 4.34
C VAL A 46 -8.04 22.43 5.58
N ILE A 47 -8.50 21.27 6.05
CA ILE A 47 -9.32 21.18 7.27
C ILE A 47 -8.47 21.41 8.52
N GLU A 48 -7.27 20.82 8.58
CA GLU A 48 -6.35 20.94 9.73
C GLU A 48 -5.74 22.34 9.86
N GLU A 49 -5.43 22.98 8.73
CA GLU A 49 -4.72 24.29 8.66
C GLU A 49 -5.59 25.33 7.91
N PHE A 50 -6.84 25.48 8.36
CA PHE A 50 -7.82 26.33 7.67
C PHE A 50 -7.38 27.80 7.59
N ASP A 51 -6.67 28.31 8.59
CA ASP A 51 -6.14 29.68 8.60
C ASP A 51 -5.07 29.89 7.52
N VAL A 52 -4.21 28.87 7.27
CA VAL A 52 -3.22 28.88 6.19
C VAL A 52 -3.91 28.88 4.83
N PHE A 53 -4.98 28.11 4.69
CA PHE A 53 -5.78 28.10 3.48
C PHE A 53 -6.43 29.47 3.21
N LEU A 54 -6.99 30.11 4.22
CA LEU A 54 -7.59 31.45 4.06
C LEU A 54 -6.55 32.53 3.66
N ALA A 55 -5.32 32.40 4.19
CA ALA A 55 -4.25 33.36 3.86
C ALA A 55 -3.73 33.21 2.42
N SER A 56 -3.64 31.97 1.89
CA SER A 56 -3.10 31.69 0.56
C SER A 56 -3.75 30.46 -0.08
N PRO A 57 -4.99 30.53 -0.59
CA PRO A 57 -5.75 29.37 -1.06
C PRO A 57 -5.08 28.60 -2.21
N LEU A 58 -4.48 29.30 -3.16
CA LEU A 58 -3.82 28.67 -4.31
C LEU A 58 -2.55 27.93 -3.89
N ASP A 59 -1.75 28.49 -3.01
CA ASP A 59 -0.54 27.85 -2.50
C ASP A 59 -0.88 26.64 -1.61
N ALA A 60 -1.94 26.75 -0.80
CA ALA A 60 -2.41 25.64 0.02
C ALA A 60 -2.87 24.43 -0.82
N LEU A 61 -3.57 24.68 -1.94
CA LEU A 61 -4.09 23.62 -2.81
C LEU A 61 -3.03 23.07 -3.79
N PHE A 62 -2.28 23.94 -4.44
CA PHE A 62 -1.37 23.58 -5.53
C PHE A 62 0.11 23.61 -5.14
N GLY A 63 0.44 24.18 -3.98
CA GLY A 63 1.80 24.17 -3.45
C GLY A 63 2.35 22.77 -3.18
N GLY A 64 3.66 22.63 -3.24
CA GLY A 64 4.37 21.35 -2.99
C GLY A 64 4.40 20.91 -1.51
N ALA A 65 3.99 21.77 -0.58
CA ALA A 65 3.88 21.54 0.85
C ALA A 65 2.43 21.34 1.29
N GLY A 66 2.21 20.94 2.54
CA GLY A 66 0.87 20.83 3.12
C GLY A 66 0.13 19.57 2.62
N PHE A 67 0.54 18.41 3.12
CA PHE A 67 -0.14 17.13 2.87
C PHE A 67 -0.40 16.42 4.20
N SER A 68 -1.65 16.12 4.50
CA SER A 68 -2.03 15.30 5.64
C SER A 68 -2.08 13.83 5.21
N VAL A 69 -1.22 13.01 5.80
CA VAL A 69 -1.14 11.58 5.50
C VAL A 69 -2.45 10.86 5.85
N LEU A 70 -3.12 11.29 6.92
CA LEU A 70 -4.38 10.70 7.38
C LEU A 70 -5.49 10.87 6.34
N GLY A 71 -5.64 12.06 5.78
CA GLY A 71 -6.63 12.34 4.74
C GLY A 71 -6.39 11.52 3.47
N GLY A 72 -5.12 11.37 3.10
CA GLY A 72 -4.73 10.53 1.95
C GLY A 72 -5.12 9.07 2.14
N TYR A 73 -4.82 8.49 3.30
CA TYR A 73 -5.20 7.10 3.60
C TYR A 73 -6.72 6.92 3.65
N LEU A 74 -7.45 7.84 4.27
CA LEU A 74 -8.90 7.74 4.42
C LEU A 74 -9.61 7.76 3.06
N LEU A 75 -9.32 8.75 2.22
CA LEU A 75 -9.97 8.87 0.91
C LEU A 75 -9.56 7.73 -0.02
N ALA A 76 -8.28 7.37 -0.07
CA ALA A 76 -7.82 6.22 -0.86
C ALA A 76 -8.52 4.92 -0.43
N PHE A 77 -8.65 4.68 0.87
CA PHE A 77 -9.36 3.52 1.40
C PHE A 77 -10.84 3.51 0.98
N ILE A 78 -11.55 4.64 1.13
CA ILE A 78 -12.96 4.76 0.76
C ILE A 78 -13.17 4.47 -0.74
N LEU A 79 -12.35 5.06 -1.61
CA LEU A 79 -12.45 4.88 -3.06
C LEU A 79 -12.16 3.43 -3.48
N CYS A 80 -11.09 2.85 -2.95
CA CYS A 80 -10.74 1.46 -3.21
C CYS A 80 -11.80 0.50 -2.68
N TRP A 81 -12.32 0.73 -1.47
CA TRP A 81 -13.40 -0.06 -0.89
C TRP A 81 -14.66 -0.03 -1.74
N HIS A 82 -15.07 1.16 -2.20
CA HIS A 82 -16.23 1.31 -3.08
C HIS A 82 -16.05 0.53 -4.39
N ARG A 83 -14.87 0.62 -5.00
CA ARG A 83 -14.56 -0.09 -6.24
C ARG A 83 -14.56 -1.62 -6.07
N LEU A 84 -13.98 -2.12 -4.97
CA LEU A 84 -14.00 -3.54 -4.63
C LEU A 84 -15.42 -4.07 -4.41
N ARG A 85 -16.27 -3.28 -3.73
CA ARG A 85 -17.69 -3.62 -3.52
C ARG A 85 -18.45 -3.75 -4.85
N LYS A 86 -18.19 -2.85 -5.79
CA LYS A 86 -18.79 -2.88 -7.13
C LYS A 86 -18.40 -4.13 -7.92
N GLU A 87 -17.17 -4.59 -7.80
CA GLU A 87 -16.66 -5.81 -8.44
C GLU A 87 -16.96 -7.09 -7.64
N LYS A 88 -17.65 -6.99 -6.51
CA LYS A 88 -17.91 -8.12 -5.59
C LYS A 88 -16.63 -8.87 -5.18
N THR A 89 -15.47 -8.21 -5.25
CA THR A 89 -14.19 -8.79 -4.83
C THR A 89 -14.07 -8.69 -3.31
N PRO A 90 -13.86 -9.80 -2.58
CA PRO A 90 -13.68 -9.75 -1.13
C PRO A 90 -12.45 -8.93 -0.75
N PHE A 91 -12.62 -8.02 0.22
CA PHE A 91 -11.55 -7.11 0.66
C PHE A 91 -10.26 -7.83 1.06
N PHE A 92 -10.35 -8.97 1.75
CA PHE A 92 -9.16 -9.69 2.20
C PHE A 92 -8.41 -10.40 1.07
N VAL A 93 -9.10 -10.76 -0.03
CA VAL A 93 -8.41 -11.24 -1.24
C VAL A 93 -7.55 -10.13 -1.82
N PHE A 94 -8.13 -8.95 -1.99
CA PHE A 94 -7.39 -7.76 -2.44
C PHE A 94 -6.23 -7.42 -1.49
N ALA A 95 -6.48 -7.32 -0.18
CA ALA A 95 -5.48 -6.94 0.81
C ALA A 95 -4.29 -7.91 0.84
N ASP A 96 -4.55 -9.22 0.75
CA ASP A 96 -3.50 -10.24 0.70
C ASP A 96 -2.67 -10.15 -0.60
N VAL A 97 -3.33 -9.93 -1.74
CA VAL A 97 -2.68 -9.83 -3.04
C VAL A 97 -1.87 -8.54 -3.18
N TYR A 98 -2.36 -7.44 -2.59
CA TYR A 98 -1.72 -6.13 -2.70
C TYR A 98 -0.59 -5.89 -1.69
N SER A 99 -0.53 -6.64 -0.58
CA SER A 99 0.45 -6.47 0.49
C SER A 99 1.92 -6.46 0.04
N PRO A 100 2.39 -7.31 -0.90
CA PRO A 100 3.76 -7.25 -1.40
C PRO A 100 4.08 -5.96 -2.15
N ALA A 101 3.12 -5.44 -2.91
CA ALA A 101 3.29 -4.19 -3.64
C ALA A 101 3.42 -2.99 -2.69
N LEU A 102 2.68 -3.00 -1.56
CA LEU A 102 2.84 -1.99 -0.50
C LEU A 102 4.23 -2.08 0.14
N ALA A 103 4.70 -3.28 0.48
CA ALA A 103 6.03 -3.46 1.05
C ALA A 103 7.13 -2.97 0.09
N TRP A 104 7.04 -3.32 -1.19
CA TRP A 104 7.96 -2.86 -2.22
C TRP A 104 7.94 -1.34 -2.37
N GLY A 105 6.75 -0.75 -2.56
CA GLY A 105 6.58 0.69 -2.75
C GLY A 105 7.13 1.49 -1.57
N TYR A 106 6.90 1.01 -0.34
CA TYR A 106 7.46 1.62 0.86
C TYR A 106 8.99 1.55 0.89
N ALA A 107 9.58 0.39 0.60
CA ALA A 107 11.03 0.22 0.57
C ALA A 107 11.71 1.19 -0.41
N ILE A 108 11.20 1.26 -1.65
CA ILE A 108 11.75 2.17 -2.68
C ILE A 108 11.48 3.65 -2.31
N GLY A 109 10.31 3.94 -1.73
CA GLY A 109 10.00 5.28 -1.24
C GLY A 109 10.99 5.77 -0.18
N ARG A 110 11.39 4.87 0.76
CA ARG A 110 12.40 5.19 1.80
C ARG A 110 13.80 5.42 1.24
N LEU A 111 14.19 4.72 0.18
CA LEU A 111 15.43 5.05 -0.53
C LEU A 111 15.37 6.47 -1.13
N GLY A 112 14.21 6.90 -1.60
CA GLY A 112 13.99 8.27 -2.04
C GLY A 112 14.21 9.31 -0.93
N CYS A 113 13.80 9.01 0.32
CA CYS A 113 14.06 9.86 1.49
C CYS A 113 15.58 10.01 1.75
N ILE A 114 16.35 8.93 1.59
CA ILE A 114 17.82 8.99 1.73
C ILE A 114 18.42 9.91 0.66
N MET A 115 18.00 9.74 -0.58
CA MET A 115 18.52 10.53 -1.71
C MET A 115 18.17 12.03 -1.56
N ALA A 116 17.02 12.34 -0.99
CA ALA A 116 16.55 13.71 -0.79
C ALA A 116 17.15 14.36 0.47
N GLY A 117 17.58 13.57 1.46
CA GLY A 117 17.96 14.10 2.78
C GLY A 117 16.83 14.92 3.40
N ASP A 118 15.60 14.38 3.37
CA ASP A 118 14.35 15.09 3.72
C ASP A 118 14.08 15.23 5.23
N GLY A 119 15.10 14.96 6.08
CA GLY A 119 14.96 15.01 7.54
C GLY A 119 14.33 13.77 8.16
N CYS A 120 14.03 12.74 7.36
CA CYS A 120 13.55 11.46 7.88
C CYS A 120 14.61 10.65 8.64
N TYR A 121 15.85 11.12 8.72
CA TYR A 121 16.92 10.50 9.50
C TYR A 121 16.64 10.57 11.02
N GLY A 122 17.46 9.85 11.79
CA GLY A 122 17.27 9.74 13.25
C GLY A 122 18.24 10.60 14.06
N LEU A 123 18.38 10.23 15.31
CA LEU A 123 19.25 10.87 16.30
C LEU A 123 20.73 10.87 15.86
N PRO A 124 21.54 11.82 16.35
CA PRO A 124 22.99 11.78 16.20
C PRO A 124 23.57 10.43 16.64
N THR A 125 24.60 9.94 15.89
CA THR A 125 25.20 8.66 16.18
C THR A 125 26.69 8.63 15.85
N LYS A 126 27.42 7.72 16.50
CA LYS A 126 28.84 7.40 16.22
C LYS A 126 29.00 6.02 15.56
N LEU A 127 27.90 5.40 15.16
CA LEU A 127 27.93 4.10 14.51
C LEU A 127 28.62 4.19 13.15
N PRO A 128 29.41 3.17 12.75
CA PRO A 128 30.19 3.19 11.52
C PRO A 128 29.34 3.27 10.23
N TRP A 129 28.04 2.96 10.33
CA TRP A 129 27.09 3.07 9.21
C TRP A 129 26.18 4.30 9.33
N GLY A 130 26.50 5.23 10.25
CA GLY A 130 25.86 6.54 10.29
C GLY A 130 26.06 7.28 8.97
N MET A 131 25.12 8.14 8.62
CA MET A 131 25.13 8.91 7.38
C MET A 131 25.07 10.40 7.63
N ASN A 132 25.58 11.17 6.67
CA ASN A 132 25.58 12.61 6.67
C ASN A 132 24.81 13.12 5.44
N PHE A 133 24.08 14.22 5.61
CA PHE A 133 23.25 14.83 4.55
C PHE A 133 23.55 16.34 4.47
N PRO A 134 24.80 16.76 4.14
CA PRO A 134 25.17 18.19 4.14
C PRO A 134 24.34 19.02 3.15
N ASN A 135 23.98 18.42 2.01
CA ASN A 135 23.18 19.02 0.94
C ASN A 135 21.74 18.53 0.92
N GLY A 136 21.27 17.84 1.98
CA GLY A 136 19.90 17.39 2.09
C GLY A 136 18.90 18.55 2.22
N ILE A 137 17.62 18.28 1.92
CA ILE A 137 16.52 19.24 2.13
C ILE A 137 16.52 19.69 3.59
N VAL A 138 16.76 18.79 4.53
CA VAL A 138 17.05 19.08 5.94
C VAL A 138 18.51 18.70 6.20
N SER A 139 19.38 19.70 6.21
CA SER A 139 20.84 19.50 6.32
C SER A 139 21.26 18.94 7.67
N THR A 140 22.33 18.13 7.68
CA THR A 140 23.02 17.69 8.91
C THR A 140 24.16 18.58 9.33
N LEU A 141 24.47 19.66 8.57
CA LEU A 141 25.46 20.65 8.94
C LEU A 141 25.05 21.37 10.25
N SER A 142 25.95 21.42 11.21
CA SER A 142 25.70 22.01 12.54
C SER A 142 25.30 23.47 12.47
N GLU A 143 25.84 24.23 11.52
CA GLU A 143 25.49 25.63 11.26
C GLU A 143 24.06 25.83 10.72
N LYS A 144 23.53 24.84 9.98
CA LYS A 144 22.20 24.92 9.34
C LYS A 144 21.09 24.25 10.15
N ASN A 145 21.42 23.41 11.13
CA ASN A 145 20.46 22.63 11.90
C ASN A 145 20.68 22.78 13.42
N SER A 146 20.16 23.85 13.97
CA SER A 146 20.28 24.17 15.40
C SER A 146 19.66 23.09 16.31
N MET A 147 18.56 22.46 15.87
CA MET A 147 17.91 21.37 16.62
C MET A 147 18.82 20.14 16.71
N LEU A 148 19.42 19.73 15.60
CA LEU A 148 20.34 18.58 15.57
C LEU A 148 21.59 18.86 16.39
N THR A 149 22.11 20.09 16.33
CA THR A 149 23.26 20.57 17.12
C THR A 149 22.96 20.53 18.63
N ALA A 150 21.77 20.97 19.04
CA ALA A 150 21.35 20.91 20.43
C ALA A 150 21.20 19.44 20.92
N LEU A 151 20.69 18.56 20.08
CA LEU A 151 20.60 17.13 20.37
C LEU A 151 21.98 16.49 20.50
N PHE A 152 22.91 16.82 19.61
CA PHE A 152 24.29 16.32 19.70
C PHE A 152 24.92 16.69 21.02
N ARG A 153 24.85 17.97 21.45
CA ARG A 153 25.37 18.43 22.75
C ARG A 153 24.75 17.67 23.92
N LYS A 154 23.44 17.37 23.84
CA LYS A 154 22.74 16.63 24.89
C LYS A 154 23.18 15.17 24.97
N MET A 155 23.45 14.54 23.81
CA MET A 155 23.79 13.10 23.73
C MET A 155 25.28 12.85 23.96
N PHE A 156 26.14 13.82 23.60
CA PHE A 156 27.60 13.73 23.71
C PHE A 156 28.17 14.93 24.47
N PRO A 157 27.88 15.04 25.78
CA PRO A 157 28.33 16.19 26.58
C PRO A 157 29.86 16.22 26.66
N GLY A 158 30.43 17.40 26.43
CA GLY A 158 31.90 17.62 26.48
C GLY A 158 32.63 17.31 25.17
N GLU A 159 31.94 16.90 24.12
CA GLU A 159 32.56 16.70 22.80
C GLU A 159 32.40 17.91 21.92
N ASP A 160 33.41 18.13 21.05
CA ASP A 160 33.34 19.15 20.02
C ASP A 160 32.27 18.82 18.99
N ILE A 161 31.48 19.81 18.61
CA ILE A 161 30.43 19.65 17.63
C ILE A 161 31.04 19.51 16.24
N PRO A 162 30.85 18.39 15.53
CA PRO A 162 31.37 18.26 14.18
C PRO A 162 30.65 19.25 13.24
N ALA A 163 31.36 19.72 12.22
CA ALA A 163 30.76 20.59 11.20
C ALA A 163 29.57 19.91 10.50
N ASP A 164 29.63 18.60 10.34
CA ASP A 164 28.57 17.75 9.77
C ASP A 164 28.27 16.61 10.74
N ILE A 165 27.05 16.60 11.29
CA ILE A 165 26.63 15.67 12.34
C ILE A 165 26.17 14.36 11.69
N THR A 166 26.83 13.27 12.05
CA THR A 166 26.44 11.91 11.62
C THR A 166 25.19 11.47 12.35
N VAL A 167 24.21 10.96 11.60
CA VAL A 167 22.89 10.56 12.10
C VAL A 167 22.53 9.12 11.74
N HIS A 168 21.60 8.53 12.49
CA HIS A 168 21.04 7.23 12.14
C HIS A 168 20.29 7.31 10.80
N PRO A 169 20.64 6.50 9.79
CA PRO A 169 19.91 6.45 8.52
C PRO A 169 18.61 5.65 8.67
N THR A 170 17.66 6.16 9.43
CA THR A 170 16.40 5.46 9.71
C THR A 170 15.62 5.06 8.45
N PRO A 171 15.61 5.84 7.34
CA PRO A 171 14.97 5.38 6.12
C PRO A 171 15.63 4.12 5.53
N LEU A 172 16.95 3.93 5.72
CA LEU A 172 17.64 2.71 5.29
C LEU A 172 17.18 1.50 6.12
N TYR A 173 17.04 1.66 7.43
CA TYR A 173 16.53 0.59 8.31
C TYR A 173 15.11 0.18 7.93
N GLU A 174 14.25 1.17 7.66
CA GLU A 174 12.88 0.93 7.22
C GLU A 174 12.83 0.28 5.83
N SER A 175 13.70 0.69 4.90
CA SER A 175 13.81 0.08 3.57
C SER A 175 14.22 -1.38 3.66
N ILE A 176 15.29 -1.70 4.41
CA ILE A 176 15.78 -3.07 4.62
C ILE A 176 14.69 -3.93 5.27
N SER A 177 14.06 -3.44 6.35
CA SER A 177 12.97 -4.14 7.02
C SER A 177 11.82 -4.46 6.07
N SER A 178 11.47 -3.51 5.19
CA SER A 178 10.39 -3.70 4.22
C SER A 178 10.77 -4.64 3.08
N LEU A 179 12.03 -4.70 2.66
CA LEU A 179 12.53 -5.69 1.70
C LEU A 179 12.53 -7.12 2.30
N ILE A 180 12.89 -7.25 3.57
CA ILE A 180 12.77 -8.54 4.29
C ILE A 180 11.29 -8.95 4.36
N LEU A 181 10.40 -8.03 4.73
CA LEU A 181 8.96 -8.26 4.72
C LEU A 181 8.48 -8.72 3.34
N LEU A 182 8.88 -8.03 2.28
CA LEU A 182 8.56 -8.42 0.90
C LEU A 182 8.99 -9.85 0.59
N ALA A 183 10.23 -10.22 0.94
CA ALA A 183 10.73 -11.59 0.71
C ALA A 183 9.88 -12.64 1.41
N VAL A 184 9.43 -12.36 2.64
CA VAL A 184 8.52 -13.24 3.38
C VAL A 184 7.14 -13.29 2.73
N LEU A 185 6.58 -12.14 2.33
CA LEU A 185 5.27 -12.06 1.66
C LEU A 185 5.25 -12.73 0.29
N MET A 186 6.37 -12.74 -0.43
CA MET A 186 6.49 -13.44 -1.72
C MET A 186 6.60 -14.96 -1.59
N ASN A 187 6.74 -15.49 -0.37
CA ASN A 187 6.78 -16.94 -0.13
C ASN A 187 5.42 -17.58 -0.50
N LYS A 188 5.46 -18.73 -1.20
CA LYS A 188 4.26 -19.42 -1.70
C LYS A 188 3.37 -20.07 -0.62
N LYS A 189 3.76 -20.01 0.65
CA LYS A 189 3.02 -20.63 1.78
C LYS A 189 1.75 -19.86 2.20
N TRP A 190 1.51 -18.66 1.67
CA TRP A 190 0.37 -17.85 2.05
C TRP A 190 -0.91 -18.31 1.34
N ARG A 191 -1.98 -18.50 2.11
CA ARG A 191 -3.33 -18.75 1.58
C ARG A 191 -4.03 -17.41 1.36
N ILE A 192 -4.30 -17.09 0.11
CA ILE A 192 -4.92 -15.82 -0.28
C ILE A 192 -6.41 -15.83 0.06
N GLY A 193 -6.91 -14.68 0.49
CA GLY A 193 -8.33 -14.47 0.83
C GLY A 193 -8.67 -14.61 2.31
N LYS A 194 -7.78 -15.19 3.11
CA LYS A 194 -7.97 -15.31 4.56
C LYS A 194 -7.59 -14.06 5.34
N GLY A 195 -6.88 -13.13 4.70
CA GLY A 195 -6.30 -11.96 5.35
C GLY A 195 -5.02 -12.26 6.14
N GLN A 196 -4.45 -13.45 6.02
CA GLN A 196 -3.23 -13.82 6.76
C GLN A 196 -2.01 -13.05 6.26
N ARG A 197 -1.89 -12.88 4.94
CA ARG A 197 -0.76 -12.17 4.33
C ARG A 197 -0.81 -10.67 4.67
N SER A 198 -1.98 -10.07 4.62
CA SER A 198 -2.19 -8.67 5.00
C SER A 198 -2.09 -8.45 6.50
N ALA A 199 -2.54 -9.40 7.33
CA ALA A 199 -2.32 -9.36 8.78
C ALA A 199 -0.83 -9.36 9.12
N PHE A 200 -0.06 -10.26 8.51
CA PHE A 200 1.39 -10.30 8.71
C PHE A 200 2.07 -9.01 8.25
N PHE A 201 1.65 -8.46 7.08
CA PHE A 201 2.11 -7.15 6.62
C PHE A 201 1.88 -6.06 7.68
N LEU A 202 0.67 -5.96 8.22
CA LEU A 202 0.32 -4.93 9.21
C LEU A 202 1.11 -5.08 10.52
N ILE A 203 1.26 -6.31 11.01
CA ILE A 203 2.03 -6.59 12.25
C ILE A 203 3.51 -6.24 12.05
N TRP A 204 4.11 -6.69 10.96
CA TRP A 204 5.53 -6.42 10.68
C TRP A 204 5.79 -4.94 10.43
N PHE A 205 4.99 -4.32 9.56
CA PHE A 205 5.11 -2.91 9.21
C PHE A 205 4.89 -2.01 10.43
N GLY A 206 3.82 -2.25 11.20
CA GLY A 206 3.56 -1.51 12.43
C GLY A 206 4.65 -1.74 13.47
N GLY A 207 5.06 -2.98 13.69
CA GLY A 207 6.14 -3.32 14.65
C GLY A 207 7.46 -2.63 14.28
N SER A 208 7.91 -2.77 13.04
CA SER A 208 9.16 -2.14 12.59
C SER A 208 9.11 -0.61 12.71
N ARG A 209 7.97 -0.01 12.34
CA ARG A 209 7.75 1.43 12.45
C ARG A 209 7.76 1.90 13.91
N PHE A 210 7.15 1.14 14.82
CA PHE A 210 7.13 1.45 16.25
C PHE A 210 8.56 1.51 16.82
N PHE A 211 9.40 0.51 16.51
CA PHE A 211 10.77 0.45 17.02
C PHE A 211 11.69 1.52 16.40
N VAL A 212 11.62 1.74 15.09
CA VAL A 212 12.45 2.76 14.43
C VAL A 212 12.13 4.16 14.97
N GLU A 213 10.90 4.41 15.36
CA GLU A 213 10.47 5.71 15.87
C GLU A 213 11.14 6.15 17.18
N PHE A 214 11.70 5.22 17.97
CA PHE A 214 12.48 5.57 19.16
C PHE A 214 13.77 6.33 18.86
N ILE A 215 14.33 6.11 17.68
CA ILE A 215 15.55 6.77 17.21
C ILE A 215 15.27 7.91 16.22
N ARG A 216 13.99 8.26 15.99
CA ARG A 216 13.59 9.37 15.13
C ARG A 216 13.42 10.68 15.91
N LEU A 217 13.44 11.78 15.17
CA LEU A 217 13.33 13.15 15.72
C LEU A 217 11.89 13.63 15.85
N ASN A 218 10.91 12.76 15.71
CA ASN A 218 9.51 13.15 15.72
C ASN A 218 9.05 13.58 17.13
N PRO A 219 8.21 14.64 17.23
CA PRO A 219 7.67 15.09 18.50
C PRO A 219 6.77 14.04 19.15
N LYS A 220 6.79 13.99 20.48
CA LYS A 220 5.91 13.15 21.28
C LYS A 220 4.58 13.88 21.49
N VAL A 221 3.47 13.21 21.20
CA VAL A 221 2.14 13.85 21.17
C VAL A 221 1.27 13.36 22.34
N PHE A 222 1.30 12.07 22.64
CA PHE A 222 0.44 11.50 23.66
C PHE A 222 1.18 10.41 24.48
N MET A 223 1.15 10.49 25.80
CA MET A 223 1.80 9.55 26.73
C MET A 223 3.27 9.24 26.38
N GLY A 224 4.02 10.23 25.88
CA GLY A 224 5.41 10.04 25.46
C GLY A 224 5.59 9.30 24.12
N LEU A 225 4.51 9.02 23.40
CA LEU A 225 4.52 8.41 22.07
C LEU A 225 4.33 9.46 20.97
N SER A 226 4.94 9.23 19.81
CA SER A 226 4.67 10.03 18.62
C SER A 226 3.39 9.60 17.92
N SER A 227 2.83 10.45 17.04
CA SER A 227 1.69 10.09 16.20
C SER A 227 1.96 8.85 15.33
N SER A 228 3.21 8.70 14.86
CA SER A 228 3.64 7.51 14.11
C SER A 228 3.61 6.23 14.97
N GLN A 229 3.99 6.32 16.26
CA GLN A 229 3.92 5.17 17.17
C GLN A 229 2.48 4.76 17.47
N LEU A 230 1.59 5.73 17.66
CA LEU A 230 0.16 5.45 17.85
C LEU A 230 -0.46 4.77 16.63
N THR A 231 -0.14 5.25 15.44
CA THR A 231 -0.57 4.62 14.18
C THR A 231 0.03 3.22 14.01
N ALA A 232 1.28 3.03 14.39
CA ALA A 232 1.95 1.72 14.36
C ALA A 232 1.27 0.71 15.29
N ILE A 233 0.90 1.11 16.50
CA ILE A 233 0.14 0.28 17.45
C ILE A 233 -1.23 -0.11 16.84
N ALA A 234 -1.93 0.85 16.23
CA ALA A 234 -3.21 0.58 15.57
C ALA A 234 -3.06 -0.46 14.43
N PHE A 235 -2.00 -0.39 13.63
CA PHE A 235 -1.71 -1.39 12.60
C PHE A 235 -1.42 -2.77 13.18
N VAL A 236 -0.64 -2.85 14.26
CA VAL A 236 -0.37 -4.14 14.94
C VAL A 236 -1.66 -4.74 15.47
N ILE A 237 -2.48 -3.95 16.16
CA ILE A 237 -3.78 -4.41 16.70
C ILE A 237 -4.67 -4.89 15.56
N ALA A 238 -4.83 -4.11 14.48
CA ALA A 238 -5.62 -4.50 13.32
C ALA A 238 -5.10 -5.81 12.70
N GLY A 239 -3.78 -5.94 12.54
CA GLY A 239 -3.18 -7.16 12.02
C GLY A 239 -3.45 -8.38 12.91
N VAL A 240 -3.33 -8.24 14.23
CA VAL A 240 -3.65 -9.32 15.19
C VAL A 240 -5.12 -9.72 15.11
N VAL A 241 -6.05 -8.74 15.09
CA VAL A 241 -7.49 -9.00 14.96
C VAL A 241 -7.80 -9.73 13.65
N ILE A 242 -7.18 -9.29 12.54
CA ILE A 242 -7.33 -9.95 11.23
C ILE A 242 -6.80 -11.39 11.27
N ALA A 243 -5.65 -11.62 11.89
CA ALA A 243 -5.08 -12.96 12.03
C ALA A 243 -5.96 -13.89 12.87
N MET A 244 -6.47 -13.41 14.00
CA MET A 244 -7.35 -14.18 14.90
C MET A 244 -8.68 -14.55 14.24
N THR A 245 -9.19 -13.71 13.35
CA THR A 245 -10.45 -13.95 12.64
C THR A 245 -10.28 -14.65 11.29
N ALA A 246 -9.05 -14.98 10.89
CA ALA A 246 -8.75 -15.59 9.60
C ALA A 246 -9.43 -16.95 9.40
N ASN A 247 -9.48 -17.80 10.43
CA ASN A 247 -10.10 -19.12 10.34
C ASN A 247 -11.62 -19.07 10.11
N LYS A 248 -12.31 -18.09 10.71
CA LYS A 248 -13.76 -17.90 10.50
C LYS A 248 -14.11 -17.47 9.07
N ARG A 249 -13.16 -16.85 8.36
CA ARG A 249 -13.32 -16.44 6.96
C ARG A 249 -13.08 -17.57 5.96
N GLU A 250 -12.43 -18.65 6.39
CA GLU A 250 -12.22 -19.84 5.54
C GLU A 250 -13.54 -20.48 5.14
N GLU A 251 -14.44 -20.61 6.09
CA GLU A 251 -15.77 -21.16 5.91
C GLU A 251 -16.59 -20.33 4.90
N TYR A 252 -16.61 -19.01 5.07
CA TYR A 252 -17.33 -18.11 4.18
C TYR A 252 -16.77 -18.04 2.75
N VAL A 253 -15.45 -18.10 2.57
CA VAL A 253 -14.83 -18.09 1.22
C VAL A 253 -15.04 -19.42 0.51
N SER A 254 -15.07 -20.54 1.24
CA SER A 254 -15.37 -21.85 0.66
C SER A 254 -16.83 -21.95 0.24
N GLU A 255 -17.77 -21.40 1.01
CA GLU A 255 -19.18 -21.32 0.65
C GLU A 255 -19.40 -20.49 -0.63
N LEU A 256 -18.80 -19.29 -0.72
CA LEU A 256 -18.88 -18.45 -1.93
C LEU A 256 -18.25 -19.12 -3.16
N ALA A 257 -17.17 -19.89 -3.00
CA ALA A 257 -16.54 -20.61 -4.10
C ALA A 257 -17.44 -21.76 -4.60
N THR A 258 -18.14 -22.42 -3.69
CA THR A 258 -19.10 -23.48 -4.03
C THR A 258 -20.33 -22.89 -4.74
N GLU A 259 -20.92 -21.81 -4.23
CA GLU A 259 -22.05 -21.14 -4.87
C GLU A 259 -21.71 -20.57 -6.26
N THR A 260 -20.47 -20.10 -6.47
CA THR A 260 -20.03 -19.62 -7.80
C THR A 260 -19.78 -20.76 -8.79
N SER A 261 -19.26 -21.90 -8.34
CA SER A 261 -19.10 -23.07 -9.21
C SER A 261 -20.43 -23.67 -9.61
N ASP A 262 -21.34 -23.83 -8.66
CA ASP A 262 -22.69 -24.35 -8.91
C ASP A 262 -23.50 -23.45 -9.85
N SER A 263 -23.35 -22.11 -9.71
CA SER A 263 -23.99 -21.16 -10.62
C SER A 263 -23.39 -21.14 -12.02
N GLN A 264 -22.08 -21.39 -12.16
CA GLN A 264 -21.42 -21.52 -13.47
C GLN A 264 -21.79 -22.82 -14.16
N GLU A 265 -21.81 -23.95 -13.46
CA GLU A 265 -22.27 -25.23 -13.98
C GLU A 265 -23.75 -25.19 -14.40
N ALA A 266 -24.61 -24.52 -13.59
CA ALA A 266 -26.02 -24.32 -13.93
C ALA A 266 -26.18 -23.45 -15.19
N GLN A 267 -25.39 -22.38 -15.36
CA GLN A 267 -25.43 -21.56 -16.58
C GLN A 267 -24.88 -22.28 -17.82
N GLU A 268 -23.85 -23.12 -17.67
CA GLU A 268 -23.34 -23.93 -18.77
C GLU A 268 -24.32 -25.03 -19.18
N ALA A 269 -24.95 -25.67 -18.20
CA ALA A 269 -26.00 -26.64 -18.45
C ALA A 269 -27.21 -26.01 -19.17
N GLN A 270 -27.64 -24.81 -18.74
CA GLN A 270 -28.74 -24.09 -19.39
C GLN A 270 -28.38 -23.71 -20.84
N LYS A 271 -27.16 -23.21 -21.09
CA LYS A 271 -26.69 -22.93 -22.44
C LYS A 271 -26.62 -24.17 -23.33
N ALA A 272 -26.24 -25.33 -22.78
CA ALA A 272 -26.22 -26.58 -23.51
C ALA A 272 -27.64 -27.02 -23.90
N VAL A 273 -28.63 -26.87 -23.01
CA VAL A 273 -30.04 -27.14 -23.25
C VAL A 273 -30.60 -26.21 -24.35
N ASP A 274 -30.30 -24.91 -24.26
CA ASP A 274 -30.75 -23.91 -25.24
C ASP A 274 -30.16 -24.18 -26.64
N VAL A 275 -28.91 -24.59 -26.72
CA VAL A 275 -28.25 -24.99 -27.99
C VAL A 275 -28.88 -26.25 -28.58
N GLN A 276 -29.27 -27.20 -27.74
CA GLN A 276 -29.94 -28.44 -28.19
C GLN A 276 -31.34 -28.15 -28.71
N GLN A 277 -32.14 -27.38 -27.99
CA GLN A 277 -33.48 -26.96 -28.40
C GLN A 277 -33.47 -26.15 -29.72
N ASN A 278 -32.43 -25.35 -29.94
CA ASN A 278 -32.27 -24.57 -31.16
C ASN A 278 -31.87 -25.44 -32.36
N LYS A 279 -31.14 -26.55 -32.12
CA LYS A 279 -30.86 -27.57 -33.16
C LYS A 279 -32.12 -28.37 -33.54
N ASP A 280 -32.93 -28.74 -32.57
CA ASP A 280 -34.14 -29.51 -32.77
C ASP A 280 -35.27 -28.68 -33.41
N SER A 281 -35.20 -27.35 -33.28
CA SER A 281 -36.17 -26.38 -33.82
C SER A 281 -35.85 -25.95 -35.28
N GLN A 282 -34.72 -26.38 -35.86
CA GLN A 282 -34.42 -26.05 -37.25
C GLN A 282 -35.13 -27.05 -38.18
N PRO A 283 -36.08 -26.63 -39.04
CA PRO A 283 -36.74 -27.50 -39.97
C PRO A 283 -35.73 -28.08 -40.96
N ALA A 284 -35.76 -29.41 -41.11
CA ALA A 284 -34.92 -30.14 -42.07
C ALA A 284 -35.04 -29.53 -43.47
N LEU A 285 -34.05 -28.72 -43.86
CA LEU A 285 -33.94 -28.19 -45.22
C LEU A 285 -33.78 -29.33 -46.19
N GLY A 286 -34.86 -29.59 -46.92
CA GLY A 286 -35.03 -30.68 -47.86
C GLY A 286 -33.87 -30.83 -48.85
N LYS A 287 -33.42 -32.04 -48.98
CA LYS A 287 -32.51 -32.47 -50.04
C LYS A 287 -33.12 -32.18 -51.41
N LYS A 288 -32.78 -31.05 -52.04
CA LYS A 288 -33.08 -30.82 -53.48
C LYS A 288 -32.27 -31.81 -54.31
N LYS A 289 -32.96 -32.79 -54.88
CA LYS A 289 -32.43 -33.73 -55.91
C LYS A 289 -32.04 -32.90 -57.14
N PHE A 290 -30.76 -32.76 -57.41
CA PHE A 290 -30.27 -32.32 -58.72
C PHE A 290 -30.51 -33.40 -59.74
N LYS A 291 -31.52 -33.21 -60.60
CA LYS A 291 -31.70 -33.98 -61.83
C LYS A 291 -30.60 -33.58 -62.83
N LYS A 292 -29.67 -34.50 -63.10
CA LYS A 292 -28.75 -34.40 -64.24
C LYS A 292 -29.57 -34.44 -65.52
N LYS A 293 -29.62 -33.36 -66.31
CA LYS A 293 -30.10 -33.35 -67.70
C LYS A 293 -28.90 -33.70 -68.58
N LYS A 294 -28.97 -34.86 -69.26
CA LYS A 294 -28.09 -35.22 -70.39
C LYS A 294 -28.45 -34.37 -71.60
N ARG A 295 -27.49 -33.69 -72.15
CA ARG A 295 -27.22 -33.48 -73.60
C ARG A 295 -25.79 -33.04 -73.77
#